data_db14d2c5a5177869e9f895b795c25616
#
_entry.id   db14d2c5a5177869e9f895b795c25616
#
_cell.length_a   1.000
_cell.length_b   1.000
_cell.length_c   1.000
_cell.angle_alpha   90.00
_cell.angle_beta   90.00
_cell.angle_gamma   90.00
#
_symmetry.space_group_name_H-M   'P 1'
#
loop_
_entity.id
_entity.type
_entity.pdbx_description
1 polymer ?
#
loop_
_entity_poly.entity_id
_entity_poly.type
_entity_poly.pdbx_seq_one_letter_code
_entity_poly.pdbx_strand_id
1 'polypeptide(L)'
;QYNLFNLSRTAAVYAFIAGAQLMVAVIGGMNLAVGAVGALSSVVLGLAVQDLGLSTPVAIIVTLLVGAVCGLINGFLVVKLKLSGFIITLAMSFVYEGIAVGVSHGYAYKLTQGFTALGRSKVGPTSGLFVIMIIFVLFLAVFFKNMKFGRDILATGGNEAAAALSGIR
;
A
#
# COMPACT_ATOMS: atom_id res chain seq x y z
N GLN A 1 11.22 -11.76 24.78
CA GLN A 1 10.29 -10.64 24.54
C GLN A 1 10.77 -9.74 23.37
N TYR A 2 12.06 -9.42 23.28
CA TYR A 2 12.62 -8.57 22.23
C TYR A 2 12.44 -9.20 20.82
N ASN A 3 12.67 -10.50 20.69
CA ASN A 3 12.50 -11.22 19.42
C ASN A 3 11.04 -11.26 18.96
N LEU A 4 10.09 -11.46 19.88
CA LEU A 4 8.65 -11.45 19.58
C LEU A 4 8.17 -10.09 19.10
N PHE A 5 8.66 -9.01 19.72
CA PHE A 5 8.36 -7.65 19.30
C PHE A 5 8.86 -7.38 17.87
N ASN A 6 10.11 -7.70 17.56
CA ASN A 6 10.66 -7.51 16.22
C ASN A 6 9.97 -8.38 15.19
N LEU A 7 9.71 -9.66 15.51
CA LEU A 7 9.01 -10.57 14.62
C LEU A 7 7.60 -10.08 14.29
N SER A 8 6.83 -9.67 15.31
CA SER A 8 5.48 -9.15 15.12
C SER A 8 5.46 -7.84 14.30
N ARG A 9 6.43 -6.97 14.51
CA ARG A 9 6.58 -5.73 13.73
C ARG A 9 6.90 -6.02 12.27
N THR A 10 7.84 -6.90 12.00
CA THR A 10 8.22 -7.29 10.64
C THR A 10 7.08 -7.99 9.93
N ALA A 11 6.40 -8.93 10.61
CA ALA A 11 5.22 -9.61 10.07
C ALA A 11 4.11 -8.61 9.70
N ALA A 12 3.87 -7.58 10.52
CA ALA A 12 2.89 -6.55 10.23
C ALA A 12 3.21 -5.79 8.94
N VAL A 13 4.46 -5.36 8.74
CA VAL A 13 4.87 -4.64 7.52
C VAL A 13 4.66 -5.51 6.28
N TYR A 14 5.11 -6.78 6.31
CA TYR A 14 4.92 -7.68 5.18
C TYR A 14 3.45 -8.01 4.93
N ALA A 15 2.62 -8.09 5.96
CA ALA A 15 1.19 -8.34 5.80
C ALA A 15 0.47 -7.19 5.09
N PHE A 16 0.84 -5.92 5.33
CA PHE A 16 0.29 -4.78 4.58
C PHE A 16 0.69 -4.85 3.11
N ILE A 17 1.94 -5.16 2.80
CA ILE A 17 2.42 -5.33 1.43
C ILE A 17 1.70 -6.49 0.74
N ALA A 18 1.58 -7.63 1.42
CA ALA A 18 0.87 -8.79 0.93
C ALA A 18 -0.62 -8.52 0.70
N GLY A 19 -1.27 -7.75 1.57
CA GLY A 19 -2.66 -7.33 1.40
C GLY A 19 -2.86 -6.44 0.18
N ALA A 20 -1.95 -5.49 -0.07
CA ALA A 20 -1.98 -4.68 -1.28
C ALA A 20 -1.79 -5.54 -2.54
N GLN A 21 -0.86 -6.50 -2.50
CA GLN A 21 -0.61 -7.42 -3.62
C GLN A 21 -1.78 -8.38 -3.84
N LEU A 22 -2.46 -8.82 -2.76
CA LEU A 22 -3.62 -9.70 -2.84
C LEU A 22 -4.74 -9.10 -3.71
N MET A 23 -5.01 -7.79 -3.58
CA MET A 23 -6.04 -7.11 -4.37
C MET A 23 -5.80 -7.23 -5.87
N VAL A 24 -4.54 -7.21 -6.29
CA VAL A 24 -4.14 -7.32 -7.70
C VAL A 24 -4.02 -8.79 -8.12
N ALA A 25 -3.49 -9.65 -7.24
CA ALA A 25 -3.32 -11.06 -7.52
C ALA A 25 -4.65 -11.81 -7.72
N VAL A 26 -5.70 -11.41 -7.00
CA VAL A 26 -7.04 -12.00 -7.13
C VAL A 26 -7.58 -11.87 -8.55
N ILE A 27 -7.31 -10.77 -9.25
CA ILE A 27 -7.72 -10.57 -10.66
C ILE A 27 -6.68 -11.10 -11.66
N GLY A 28 -5.72 -11.94 -11.21
CA GLY A 28 -4.68 -12.51 -12.07
C GLY A 28 -3.56 -11.54 -12.43
N GLY A 29 -3.51 -10.35 -11.81
CA GLY A 29 -2.47 -9.34 -12.04
C GLY A 29 -1.26 -9.50 -11.13
N MET A 30 -0.19 -8.77 -11.46
CA MET A 30 0.99 -8.61 -10.62
C MET A 30 1.36 -7.13 -10.55
N ASN A 31 1.65 -6.63 -9.34
CA ASN A 31 2.05 -5.24 -9.12
C ASN A 31 3.47 -5.16 -8.59
N LEU A 32 4.41 -4.76 -9.42
CA LEU A 32 5.82 -4.58 -9.05
C LEU A 32 6.12 -3.19 -8.49
N ALA A 33 5.19 -2.23 -8.61
CA ALA A 33 5.40 -0.87 -8.13
C ALA A 33 5.17 -0.68 -6.62
N VAL A 34 4.74 -1.72 -5.89
CA VAL A 34 4.39 -1.60 -4.46
C VAL A 34 5.56 -1.06 -3.63
N GLY A 35 6.79 -1.56 -3.88
CA GLY A 35 8.00 -1.08 -3.20
C GLY A 35 8.31 0.37 -3.52
N ALA A 36 8.28 0.74 -4.80
CA ALA A 36 8.55 2.10 -5.27
C ALA A 36 7.52 3.12 -4.77
N VAL A 37 6.23 2.75 -4.75
CA VAL A 37 5.17 3.57 -4.15
C VAL A 37 5.40 3.74 -2.65
N GLY A 38 5.83 2.68 -1.96
CA GLY A 38 6.21 2.76 -0.54
C GLY A 38 7.38 3.70 -0.29
N ALA A 39 8.42 3.65 -1.13
CA ALA A 39 9.57 4.55 -1.06
C ALA A 39 9.15 6.01 -1.30
N LEU A 40 8.39 6.28 -2.37
CA LEU A 40 7.87 7.61 -2.66
C LEU A 40 6.99 8.13 -1.51
N SER A 41 6.09 7.30 -0.99
CA SER A 41 5.24 7.63 0.15
C SER A 41 6.05 7.99 1.39
N SER A 42 7.15 7.27 1.64
CA SER A 42 8.04 7.56 2.77
C SER A 42 8.76 8.91 2.63
N VAL A 43 9.18 9.24 1.40
CA VAL A 43 9.79 10.56 1.08
C VAL A 43 8.78 11.68 1.25
N VAL A 44 7.56 11.51 0.71
CA VAL A 44 6.48 12.51 0.85
C VAL A 44 6.12 12.73 2.33
N LEU A 45 6.08 11.66 3.13
CA LEU A 45 5.86 11.78 4.56
C LEU A 45 6.95 12.60 5.24
N GLY A 46 8.22 12.31 4.93
CA GLY A 46 9.36 13.04 5.46
C GLY A 46 9.30 14.52 5.11
N LEU A 47 9.07 14.84 3.85
CA LEU A 47 8.90 16.20 3.34
C LEU A 47 7.73 16.92 4.03
N ALA A 48 6.58 16.26 4.14
CA ALA A 48 5.39 16.84 4.77
C ALA A 48 5.64 17.23 6.24
N VAL A 49 6.39 16.41 6.97
CA VAL A 49 6.68 16.64 8.40
C VAL A 49 7.84 17.60 8.60
N GLN A 50 8.95 17.46 7.85
CA GLN A 50 10.18 18.20 8.10
C GLN A 50 10.22 19.54 7.37
N ASP A 51 9.88 19.55 6.09
CA ASP A 51 10.03 20.75 5.26
C ASP A 51 8.78 21.63 5.29
N LEU A 52 7.58 21.00 5.26
CA LEU A 52 6.31 21.72 5.30
C LEU A 52 5.77 21.93 6.71
N GLY A 53 6.35 21.31 7.73
CA GLY A 53 5.93 21.47 9.13
C GLY A 53 4.50 21.00 9.42
N LEU A 54 3.96 20.11 8.60
CA LEU A 54 2.60 19.62 8.77
C LEU A 54 2.47 18.75 10.02
N SER A 55 1.30 18.82 10.66
CA SER A 55 0.99 17.92 11.77
C SER A 55 0.97 16.46 11.32
N THR A 56 1.37 15.54 12.20
CA THR A 56 1.46 14.10 11.89
C THR A 56 0.20 13.52 11.25
N PRO A 57 -1.03 13.81 11.72
CA PRO A 57 -2.25 13.29 11.08
C PRO A 57 -2.42 13.79 9.64
N VAL A 58 -2.13 15.06 9.40
CA VAL A 58 -2.24 15.66 8.04
C VAL A 58 -1.19 15.04 7.12
N ALA A 59 0.04 14.87 7.58
CA ALA A 59 1.10 14.22 6.81
C ALA A 59 0.75 12.78 6.43
N ILE A 60 0.10 12.02 7.32
CA ILE A 60 -0.41 10.68 7.03
C ILE A 60 -1.45 10.72 5.91
N ILE A 61 -2.42 11.63 6.01
CA ILE A 61 -3.49 11.77 4.99
C ILE A 61 -2.88 12.10 3.61
N VAL A 62 -1.95 13.07 3.56
CA VAL A 62 -1.25 13.42 2.31
C VAL A 62 -0.52 12.23 1.73
N THR A 63 0.19 11.49 2.56
CA THR A 63 0.93 10.29 2.14
C THR A 63 0.00 9.20 1.58
N LEU A 64 -1.13 8.96 2.24
CA LEU A 64 -2.14 8.01 1.76
C LEU A 64 -2.75 8.45 0.42
N LEU A 65 -3.01 9.75 0.25
CA LEU A 65 -3.50 10.30 -1.01
C LEU A 65 -2.49 10.10 -2.14
N VAL A 66 -1.20 10.32 -1.90
CA VAL A 66 -0.15 10.06 -2.90
C VAL A 66 -0.12 8.58 -3.29
N GLY A 67 -0.17 7.67 -2.33
CA GLY A 67 -0.26 6.24 -2.61
C GLY A 67 -1.50 5.86 -3.43
N ALA A 68 -2.66 6.44 -3.10
CA ALA A 68 -3.90 6.25 -3.84
C ALA A 68 -3.81 6.79 -5.28
N VAL A 69 -3.21 7.96 -5.49
CA VAL A 69 -2.98 8.54 -6.82
C VAL A 69 -2.06 7.65 -7.64
N CYS A 70 -0.96 7.15 -7.07
CA CYS A 70 -0.07 6.21 -7.75
C CYS A 70 -0.82 4.93 -8.17
N GLY A 71 -1.67 4.40 -7.29
CA GLY A 71 -2.50 3.24 -7.58
C GLY A 71 -3.52 3.50 -8.70
N LEU A 72 -4.17 4.66 -8.68
CA LEU A 72 -5.10 5.07 -9.74
C LEU A 72 -4.40 5.23 -11.10
N ILE A 73 -3.21 5.84 -11.13
CA ILE A 73 -2.41 5.99 -12.35
C ILE A 73 -2.06 4.60 -12.91
N ASN A 74 -1.55 3.69 -12.07
CA ASN A 74 -1.21 2.34 -12.48
C ASN A 74 -2.44 1.60 -13.04
N GLY A 75 -3.55 1.63 -12.32
CA GLY A 75 -4.80 1.00 -12.76
C GLY A 75 -5.32 1.58 -14.07
N PHE A 76 -5.32 2.91 -14.20
CA PHE A 76 -5.72 3.59 -15.43
C PHE A 76 -4.86 3.19 -16.63
N LEU A 77 -3.53 3.15 -16.45
CA LEU A 77 -2.61 2.77 -17.52
C LEU A 77 -2.81 1.32 -17.96
N VAL A 78 -2.97 0.39 -17.01
CA VAL A 78 -3.22 -1.03 -17.31
C VAL A 78 -4.50 -1.18 -18.15
N VAL A 79 -5.59 -0.55 -17.70
CA VAL A 79 -6.90 -0.65 -18.38
C VAL A 79 -6.87 0.06 -19.75
N LYS A 80 -6.29 1.26 -19.82
CA LYS A 80 -6.30 2.09 -21.02
C LYS A 80 -5.40 1.53 -22.12
N LEU A 81 -4.19 1.09 -21.76
CA LEU A 81 -3.21 0.58 -22.71
C LEU A 81 -3.42 -0.91 -23.04
N LYS A 82 -4.27 -1.61 -22.28
CA LYS A 82 -4.50 -3.06 -22.40
C LYS A 82 -3.20 -3.88 -22.36
N LEU A 83 -2.21 -3.38 -21.64
CA LEU A 83 -0.94 -4.06 -21.41
C LEU A 83 -0.98 -4.83 -20.10
N SER A 84 -0.11 -5.83 -19.99
CA SER A 84 0.06 -6.58 -18.75
C SER A 84 0.38 -5.65 -17.57
N GLY A 85 -0.30 -5.85 -16.44
CA GLY A 85 -0.01 -5.13 -15.19
C GLY A 85 1.44 -5.23 -14.78
N PHE A 86 2.10 -6.36 -15.06
CA PHE A 86 3.53 -6.56 -14.85
C PHE A 86 4.38 -5.50 -15.55
N ILE A 87 4.18 -5.30 -16.86
CA ILE A 87 4.97 -4.35 -17.67
C ILE A 87 4.74 -2.92 -17.21
N ILE A 88 3.47 -2.54 -17.01
CA ILE A 88 3.12 -1.18 -16.58
C ILE A 88 3.69 -0.89 -15.19
N THR A 89 3.47 -1.79 -14.24
CA THR A 89 3.93 -1.54 -12.85
C THR A 89 5.45 -1.59 -12.71
N LEU A 90 6.13 -2.40 -13.54
CA LEU A 90 7.60 -2.37 -13.62
C LEU A 90 8.10 -1.02 -14.15
N ALA A 91 7.55 -0.51 -15.25
CA ALA A 91 7.93 0.79 -15.79
C ALA A 91 7.63 1.92 -14.78
N MET A 92 6.44 1.89 -14.16
CA MET A 92 6.06 2.89 -13.17
C MET A 92 6.88 2.81 -11.88
N SER A 93 7.44 1.66 -11.52
CA SER A 93 8.34 1.58 -10.37
C SER A 93 9.57 2.46 -10.56
N PHE A 94 10.20 2.44 -11.74
CA PHE A 94 11.32 3.33 -12.04
C PHE A 94 10.93 4.81 -12.03
N VAL A 95 9.72 5.13 -12.51
CA VAL A 95 9.20 6.52 -12.47
C VAL A 95 9.04 6.98 -11.02
N TYR A 96 8.41 6.17 -10.16
CA TYR A 96 8.19 6.52 -8.75
C TYR A 96 9.50 6.59 -7.96
N GLU A 97 10.45 5.70 -8.22
CA GLU A 97 11.79 5.76 -7.63
C GLU A 97 12.53 7.04 -8.08
N GLY A 98 12.48 7.36 -9.38
CA GLY A 98 13.05 8.58 -9.91
C GLY A 98 12.46 9.84 -9.27
N ILE A 99 11.13 9.90 -9.09
CA ILE A 99 10.45 10.99 -8.39
C ILE A 99 10.90 11.04 -6.93
N ALA A 100 10.95 9.89 -6.24
CA ALA A 100 11.37 9.83 -4.84
C ALA A 100 12.79 10.37 -4.65
N VAL A 101 13.74 9.96 -5.50
CA VAL A 101 15.12 10.44 -5.48
C VAL A 101 15.18 11.93 -5.84
N GLY A 102 14.45 12.36 -6.86
CA GLY A 102 14.40 13.76 -7.29
C GLY A 102 13.88 14.70 -6.20
N VAL A 103 12.83 14.29 -5.50
CA VAL A 103 12.22 15.09 -4.41
C VAL A 103 13.09 15.07 -3.16
N SER A 104 13.70 13.95 -2.80
CA SER A 104 14.55 13.82 -1.61
C SER A 104 15.99 14.32 -1.84
N HIS A 105 16.37 14.60 -3.09
CA HIS A 105 17.76 14.83 -3.49
C HIS A 105 18.72 13.73 -3.00
N GLY A 106 18.19 12.52 -2.81
CA GLY A 106 18.95 11.39 -2.25
C GLY A 106 19.19 11.42 -0.74
N TYR A 107 18.64 12.42 -0.03
CA TYR A 107 18.76 12.53 1.43
C TYR A 107 17.68 11.71 2.15
N ALA A 108 18.06 11.15 3.30
CA ALA A 108 17.11 10.46 4.17
C ALA A 108 16.42 11.44 5.13
N TYR A 109 15.10 11.43 5.14
CA TYR A 109 14.31 12.16 6.12
C TYR A 109 14.34 11.49 7.49
N LYS A 110 14.56 12.27 8.55
CA LYS A 110 14.49 11.79 9.94
C LYS A 110 13.09 12.04 10.49
N LEU A 111 12.30 11.01 10.65
CA LEU A 111 10.95 11.16 11.21
C LEU A 111 11.00 11.54 12.69
N THR A 112 10.17 12.50 13.09
CA THR A 112 10.06 13.03 14.46
C THR A 112 9.60 11.95 15.43
N GLN A 113 9.90 12.11 16.73
CA GLN A 113 9.57 11.13 17.79
C GLN A 113 8.07 10.78 17.84
N GLY A 114 7.19 11.71 17.55
CA GLY A 114 5.74 11.47 17.51
C GLY A 114 5.30 10.41 16.48
N PHE A 115 5.98 10.36 15.32
CA PHE A 115 5.70 9.37 14.30
C PHE A 115 6.30 8.00 14.61
N THR A 116 7.50 7.99 15.20
CA THR A 116 8.16 6.75 15.63
C THR A 116 7.45 6.10 16.82
N ALA A 117 6.62 6.84 17.56
CA ALA A 117 5.84 6.31 18.67
C ALA A 117 4.87 5.20 18.23
N LEU A 118 4.21 5.35 17.08
CA LEU A 118 3.35 4.30 16.50
C LEU A 118 4.12 3.01 16.20
N GLY A 119 5.29 3.11 15.58
CA GLY A 119 6.14 1.95 15.29
C GLY A 119 6.86 1.35 16.48
N ARG A 120 6.98 2.10 17.59
CA ARG A 120 7.61 1.67 18.86
C ARG A 120 6.59 1.30 19.93
N SER A 121 5.29 1.55 19.70
CA SER A 121 4.25 1.20 20.65
C SER A 121 4.27 -0.31 20.92
N LYS A 122 4.13 -0.66 22.20
CA LYS A 122 4.05 -2.06 22.64
C LYS A 122 2.65 -2.34 23.16
N VAL A 123 2.09 -3.44 22.73
CA VAL A 123 0.84 -4.00 23.26
C VAL A 123 1.18 -5.39 23.81
N GLY A 124 1.46 -5.44 25.11
CA GLY A 124 2.00 -6.64 25.74
C GLY A 124 3.39 -7.00 25.15
N PRO A 125 3.61 -8.26 24.73
CA PRO A 125 4.87 -8.71 24.15
C PRO A 125 5.02 -8.35 22.66
N THR A 126 3.97 -7.81 22.00
CA THR A 126 3.90 -7.55 20.55
C THR A 126 3.97 -6.07 20.22
N SER A 127 4.23 -5.76 18.94
CA SER A 127 4.19 -4.39 18.42
C SER A 127 2.75 -3.90 18.23
N GLY A 128 2.49 -2.62 18.49
CA GLY A 128 1.19 -1.99 18.18
C GLY A 128 0.83 -2.10 16.68
N LEU A 129 1.82 -2.12 15.79
CA LEU A 129 1.60 -2.37 14.36
C LEU A 129 0.98 -3.75 14.09
N PHE A 130 1.25 -4.74 14.93
CA PHE A 130 0.67 -6.07 14.81
C PHE A 130 -0.84 -6.06 15.04
N VAL A 131 -1.31 -5.26 15.99
CA VAL A 131 -2.75 -5.08 16.24
C VAL A 131 -3.42 -4.41 15.05
N ILE A 132 -2.78 -3.36 14.49
CA ILE A 132 -3.28 -2.68 13.28
C ILE A 132 -3.32 -3.65 12.09
N MET A 133 -2.31 -4.52 11.96
CA MET A 133 -2.29 -5.58 10.94
C MET A 133 -3.49 -6.53 11.09
N ILE A 134 -3.80 -6.99 12.31
CA ILE A 134 -4.95 -7.87 12.54
C ILE A 134 -6.25 -7.19 12.09
N ILE A 135 -6.43 -5.92 12.48
CA ILE A 135 -7.60 -5.12 12.04
C ILE A 135 -7.65 -5.01 10.51
N PHE A 136 -6.51 -4.77 9.87
CA PHE A 136 -6.42 -4.69 8.40
C PHE A 136 -6.78 -6.02 7.73
N VAL A 137 -6.27 -7.15 8.23
CA VAL A 137 -6.59 -8.49 7.70
C VAL A 137 -8.07 -8.81 7.87
N LEU A 138 -8.65 -8.50 9.04
CA LEU A 138 -10.08 -8.65 9.28
C LEU A 138 -10.90 -7.76 8.35
N PHE A 139 -10.47 -6.53 8.14
CA PHE A 139 -11.09 -5.63 7.16
C PHE A 139 -11.08 -6.23 5.75
N LEU A 140 -9.94 -6.76 5.28
CA LEU A 140 -9.86 -7.43 3.98
C LEU A 140 -10.78 -8.65 3.90
N ALA A 141 -10.85 -9.46 4.96
CA ALA A 141 -11.73 -10.62 5.01
C ALA A 141 -13.21 -10.22 4.89
N VAL A 142 -13.64 -9.17 5.62
CA VAL A 142 -15.00 -8.61 5.54
C VAL A 142 -15.24 -7.97 4.17
N PHE A 143 -14.26 -7.26 3.62
CA PHE A 143 -14.33 -6.62 2.31
C PHE A 143 -14.63 -7.64 1.21
N PHE A 144 -13.83 -8.71 1.12
CA PHE A 144 -14.02 -9.74 0.11
C PHE A 144 -15.30 -10.56 0.31
N LYS A 145 -15.70 -10.81 1.56
CA LYS A 145 -16.88 -11.64 1.86
C LYS A 145 -18.19 -10.87 1.74
N ASN A 146 -18.26 -9.64 2.25
CA ASN A 146 -19.53 -8.94 2.48
C ASN A 146 -19.74 -7.72 1.55
N MET A 147 -18.67 -7.11 1.03
CA MET A 147 -18.82 -5.93 0.18
C MET A 147 -19.01 -6.33 -1.28
N LYS A 148 -19.87 -5.60 -2.00
CA LYS A 148 -20.14 -5.84 -3.42
C LYS A 148 -18.86 -5.78 -4.24
N PHE A 149 -18.05 -4.74 -4.05
CA PHE A 149 -16.77 -4.59 -4.76
C PHE A 149 -15.82 -5.78 -4.54
N GLY A 150 -15.71 -6.29 -3.32
CA GLY A 150 -14.86 -7.44 -3.02
C GLY A 150 -15.32 -8.70 -3.76
N ARG A 151 -16.64 -8.93 -3.79
CA ARG A 151 -17.23 -10.06 -4.54
C ARG A 151 -17.07 -9.91 -6.04
N ASP A 152 -17.23 -8.69 -6.56
CA ASP A 152 -17.06 -8.40 -8.00
C ASP A 152 -15.61 -8.65 -8.43
N ILE A 153 -14.61 -8.27 -7.61
CA ILE A 153 -13.19 -8.57 -7.81
C ILE A 153 -12.94 -10.09 -7.84
N LEU A 154 -13.51 -10.84 -6.88
CA LEU A 154 -13.38 -12.30 -6.83
C LEU A 154 -14.02 -12.97 -8.06
N ALA A 155 -15.19 -12.51 -8.48
CA ALA A 155 -15.89 -13.03 -9.64
C ALA A 155 -15.10 -12.78 -10.93
N THR A 156 -14.56 -11.55 -11.09
CA THR A 156 -13.72 -11.18 -12.24
C THR A 156 -12.44 -12.01 -12.29
N GLY A 157 -11.79 -12.20 -11.14
CA GLY A 157 -10.59 -13.03 -11.05
C GLY A 157 -10.83 -14.52 -11.31
N GLY A 158 -12.03 -15.01 -11.00
CA GLY A 158 -12.42 -16.38 -11.30
C GLY A 158 -12.68 -16.64 -12.79
N ASN A 159 -13.46 -15.76 -13.43
CA ASN A 159 -13.71 -15.81 -14.87
C ASN A 159 -14.26 -14.46 -15.35
N GLU A 160 -13.41 -13.69 -16.03
CA GLU A 160 -13.74 -12.35 -16.53
C GLU A 160 -14.94 -12.37 -17.50
N ALA A 161 -15.01 -13.37 -18.40
CA ALA A 161 -16.10 -13.48 -19.37
C ALA A 161 -17.45 -13.77 -18.67
N ALA A 162 -17.47 -14.68 -17.69
CA ALA A 162 -18.66 -14.97 -16.91
C ALA A 162 -19.10 -13.78 -16.05
N ALA A 163 -18.14 -13.06 -15.45
CA ALA A 163 -18.40 -11.85 -14.68
C ALA A 163 -19.06 -10.76 -15.54
N ALA A 164 -18.52 -10.53 -16.74
CA ALA A 164 -19.09 -9.58 -17.70
C ALA A 164 -20.53 -9.94 -18.12
N LEU A 165 -20.82 -11.22 -18.38
CA LEU A 165 -22.17 -11.71 -18.68
C LEU A 165 -23.14 -11.54 -17.49
N SER A 166 -22.61 -11.54 -16.26
CA SER A 166 -23.38 -11.27 -15.03
C SER A 166 -23.58 -9.78 -14.74
N GLY A 167 -23.15 -8.89 -15.64
CA GLY A 167 -23.31 -7.44 -15.52
C GLY A 167 -22.26 -6.73 -14.68
N ILE A 168 -21.16 -7.40 -14.32
CA ILE A 168 -19.99 -6.79 -13.66
C ILE A 168 -19.18 -6.07 -14.76
N ARG A 169 -18.95 -4.77 -14.55
CA ARG A 169 -18.23 -3.90 -15.51
C ARG A 169 -16.90 -3.42 -14.91
#